data_bf99e1341eb03b29c1fda0786501bf31
#
_entry.id   bf99e1341eb03b29c1fda0786501bf31
#
_cell.length_a   1.000
_cell.length_b   1.000
_cell.length_c   1.000
_cell.angle_alpha   90.00
_cell.angle_beta   90.00
_cell.angle_gamma   90.00
#
_symmetry.space_group_name_H-M   'P 1'
#
loop_
_entity.id
_entity.type
_entity.pdbx_description
1 polymer ?
#
loop_
_entity_poly.entity_id
_entity_poly.type
_entity_poly.pdbx_seq_one_letter_code
_entity_poly.pdbx_strand_id
1 'polypeptide(L)'
;MNPVDESGIDYEKDKRIDLNNLHEEWFRQPKLCGDYNKLVAQAEKQKEKAKEYLDICKVDVASARARLDLSIRKEPNKYDPPAKISESWVESAILIQSKINPDCIKAATKLSEAQNELIEVNYKLNVYNAAVKMITDRKAALQNAVDLWSRGYFSVPNLPRPNIEEFRNVQETKRDDVVDEARQQLNMRRRK
;
A
#
# COMPACT_ATOMS: atom_id res chain seq x y z
N MET A 1 11.61 -3.65 -12.47
CA MET A 1 12.05 -2.26 -12.20
C MET A 1 12.05 -2.11 -10.69
N ASN A 2 13.25 -2.13 -10.06
CA ASN A 2 13.33 -1.94 -8.61
C ASN A 2 12.97 -0.48 -8.29
N PRO A 3 12.01 -0.22 -7.44
CA PRO A 3 11.78 1.14 -6.99
C PRO A 3 12.90 1.50 -6.01
N VAL A 4 13.98 2.05 -6.56
CA VAL A 4 14.90 2.82 -5.73
C VAL A 4 14.15 4.11 -5.45
N ASP A 5 13.52 4.17 -4.29
CA ASP A 5 12.88 5.39 -3.82
C ASP A 5 13.95 6.48 -3.67
N GLU A 6 13.56 7.72 -3.96
CA GLU A 6 14.37 8.93 -3.75
C GLU A 6 14.93 9.06 -2.31
N SER A 7 14.48 8.22 -1.39
CA SER A 7 14.93 8.11 0.00
C SER A 7 16.27 7.38 0.19
N GLY A 8 16.82 6.75 -0.86
CA GLY A 8 18.06 5.95 -0.77
C GLY A 8 17.91 4.64 0.02
N ILE A 9 16.69 4.21 0.31
CA ILE A 9 16.39 2.98 1.03
C ILE A 9 16.29 1.83 0.04
N ASP A 10 17.12 0.79 0.23
CA ASP A 10 17.13 -0.43 -0.58
C ASP A 10 16.37 -1.54 0.15
N TYR A 11 15.08 -1.67 -0.19
CA TYR A 11 14.16 -2.66 0.37
C TYR A 11 14.70 -4.10 0.27
N GLU A 12 15.28 -4.47 -0.87
CA GLU A 12 15.79 -5.82 -1.11
C GLU A 12 17.04 -6.12 -0.26
N LYS A 13 17.86 -5.12 0.00
CA LYS A 13 19.02 -5.22 0.89
C LYS A 13 18.61 -5.25 2.35
N ASP A 14 17.65 -4.41 2.73
CA ASP A 14 17.24 -4.24 4.12
C ASP A 14 16.45 -5.43 4.67
N LYS A 15 15.84 -6.26 3.83
CA LYS A 15 15.17 -7.49 4.28
C LYS A 15 16.13 -8.62 4.60
N ARG A 16 17.36 -8.59 4.08
CA ARG A 16 18.35 -9.65 4.30
C ARG A 16 18.97 -9.54 5.70
N ILE A 17 19.27 -10.69 6.30
CA ILE A 17 19.96 -10.80 7.58
C ILE A 17 21.32 -11.46 7.31
N ASP A 18 22.39 -10.83 7.73
CA ASP A 18 23.71 -11.43 7.71
C ASP A 18 23.91 -12.29 8.98
N LEU A 19 23.83 -13.61 8.79
CA LEU A 19 24.00 -14.57 9.88
C LEU A 19 25.42 -14.57 10.48
N ASN A 20 26.42 -14.03 9.77
CA ASN A 20 27.78 -13.95 10.29
C ASN A 20 27.98 -12.71 11.19
N ASN A 21 27.08 -11.73 11.10
CA ASN A 21 27.15 -10.46 11.82
C ASN A 21 25.86 -10.15 12.60
N LEU A 22 25.32 -11.14 13.31
CA LEU A 22 24.02 -11.03 14.00
C LEU A 22 23.96 -9.85 14.99
N HIS A 23 25.07 -9.51 15.65
CA HIS A 23 25.11 -8.41 16.59
C HIS A 23 24.95 -7.04 15.90
N GLU A 24 25.59 -6.83 14.75
CA GLU A 24 25.42 -5.61 13.96
C GLU A 24 23.99 -5.49 13.40
N GLU A 25 23.43 -6.61 12.93
CA GLU A 25 22.07 -6.67 12.47
C GLU A 25 21.04 -6.38 13.56
N TRP A 26 21.34 -6.81 14.80
CA TRP A 26 20.52 -6.51 15.96
C TRP A 26 20.51 -5.01 16.28
N PHE A 27 21.69 -4.36 16.28
CA PHE A 27 21.80 -2.92 16.51
C PHE A 27 21.23 -2.07 15.34
N ARG A 28 21.29 -2.59 14.13
CA ARG A 28 20.73 -1.95 12.94
C ARG A 28 19.20 -1.96 12.94
N GLN A 29 18.57 -2.98 13.50
CA GLN A 29 17.12 -3.19 13.43
C GLN A 29 16.27 -2.01 13.94
N PRO A 30 16.54 -1.38 15.10
CA PRO A 30 15.78 -0.22 15.56
C PRO A 30 15.87 0.98 14.61
N LYS A 31 17.04 1.20 14.00
CA LYS A 31 17.25 2.26 13.02
C LYS A 31 16.40 2.03 11.79
N LEU A 32 16.42 0.83 11.22
CA LEU A 32 15.57 0.46 10.09
C LEU A 32 14.09 0.69 10.40
N CYS A 33 13.61 0.21 11.56
CA CYS A 33 12.23 0.46 11.99
C CYS A 33 11.92 1.96 12.03
N GLY A 34 12.82 2.77 12.57
CA GLY A 34 12.65 4.23 12.65
C GLY A 34 12.58 4.89 11.28
N ASP A 35 13.45 4.50 10.37
CA ASP A 35 13.52 5.08 9.03
C ASP A 35 12.28 4.74 8.19
N TYR A 36 11.82 3.48 8.21
CA TYR A 36 10.59 3.09 7.52
C TYR A 36 9.33 3.73 8.12
N ASN A 37 9.24 3.86 9.46
CA ASN A 37 8.13 4.56 10.10
C ASN A 37 8.09 6.06 9.75
N LYS A 38 9.25 6.71 9.56
CA LYS A 38 9.30 8.11 9.07
C LYS A 38 8.73 8.22 7.66
N LEU A 39 9.01 7.25 6.77
CA LEU A 39 8.44 7.23 5.42
C LEU A 39 6.92 7.09 5.46
N VAL A 40 6.39 6.22 6.32
CA VAL A 40 4.94 6.09 6.51
C VAL A 40 4.34 7.42 6.98
N ALA A 41 4.91 8.04 8.01
CA ALA A 41 4.42 9.32 8.52
C ALA A 41 4.48 10.44 7.47
N GLN A 42 5.51 10.46 6.63
CA GLN A 42 5.60 11.40 5.50
C GLN A 42 4.53 11.16 4.44
N ALA A 43 4.28 9.89 4.08
CA ALA A 43 3.25 9.52 3.11
C ALA A 43 1.83 9.82 3.65
N GLU A 44 1.59 9.59 4.94
CA GLU A 44 0.32 9.96 5.59
C GLU A 44 0.09 11.48 5.52
N LYS A 45 1.11 12.27 5.82
CA LYS A 45 1.03 13.74 5.69
C LYS A 45 0.76 14.19 4.26
N GLN A 46 1.38 13.52 3.27
CA GLN A 46 1.12 13.80 1.85
C GLN A 46 -0.32 13.43 1.48
N LYS A 47 -0.82 12.29 1.97
CA LYS A 47 -2.20 11.86 1.75
C LYS A 47 -3.22 12.88 2.28
N GLU A 48 -3.02 13.40 3.49
CA GLU A 48 -3.94 14.42 4.02
C GLU A 48 -3.93 15.71 3.18
N LYS A 49 -2.74 16.16 2.73
CA LYS A 49 -2.64 17.31 1.82
C LYS A 49 -3.32 17.06 0.47
N ALA A 50 -3.16 15.85 -0.10
CA ALA A 50 -3.82 15.50 -1.36
C ALA A 50 -5.34 15.44 -1.20
N LYS A 51 -5.86 15.00 -0.04
CA LYS A 51 -7.30 15.05 0.26
C LYS A 51 -7.83 16.48 0.35
N GLU A 52 -7.12 17.34 1.10
CA GLU A 52 -7.49 18.76 1.22
C GLU A 52 -7.54 19.42 -0.16
N TYR A 53 -6.53 19.16 -0.99
CA TYR A 53 -6.50 19.69 -2.35
C TYR A 53 -7.63 19.14 -3.22
N LEU A 54 -7.96 17.85 -3.11
CA LEU A 54 -9.10 17.24 -3.80
C LEU A 54 -10.41 17.92 -3.39
N ASP A 55 -10.62 18.23 -2.11
CA ASP A 55 -11.83 18.87 -1.63
C ASP A 55 -11.94 20.31 -2.11
N ILE A 56 -10.83 21.05 -2.20
CA ILE A 56 -10.78 22.36 -2.86
C ILE A 56 -11.20 22.25 -4.33
N CYS A 57 -10.66 21.29 -5.07
CA CYS A 57 -11.02 21.08 -6.48
C CYS A 57 -12.50 20.72 -6.67
N LYS A 58 -13.12 19.97 -5.75
CA LYS A 58 -14.57 19.70 -5.76
C LYS A 58 -15.38 20.99 -5.62
N VAL A 59 -14.99 21.87 -4.72
CA VAL A 59 -15.63 23.19 -4.54
C VAL A 59 -15.45 24.07 -5.79
N ASP A 60 -14.28 24.04 -6.42
CA ASP A 60 -14.03 24.76 -7.67
C ASP A 60 -14.95 24.28 -8.79
N VAL A 61 -15.14 22.98 -8.94
CA VAL A 61 -16.09 22.42 -9.94
C VAL A 61 -17.52 22.84 -9.64
N ALA A 62 -17.95 22.76 -8.38
CA ALA A 62 -19.30 23.20 -7.98
C ALA A 62 -19.49 24.70 -8.26
N SER A 63 -18.50 25.53 -7.95
CA SER A 63 -18.50 26.97 -8.21
C SER A 63 -18.56 27.31 -9.69
N ALA A 64 -17.79 26.60 -10.53
CA ALA A 64 -17.82 26.77 -11.98
C ALA A 64 -19.21 26.42 -12.57
N ARG A 65 -19.82 25.31 -12.10
CA ARG A 65 -21.19 24.93 -12.49
C ARG A 65 -22.23 25.96 -12.05
N ALA A 66 -22.13 26.48 -10.82
CA ALA A 66 -23.04 27.50 -10.32
C ALA A 66 -22.96 28.81 -11.13
N ARG A 67 -21.74 29.23 -11.52
CA ARG A 67 -21.56 30.39 -12.42
C ARG A 67 -22.18 30.16 -13.78
N LEU A 68 -22.03 28.97 -14.32
CA LEU A 68 -22.63 28.58 -15.59
C LEU A 68 -24.17 28.59 -15.51
N ASP A 69 -24.76 28.01 -14.44
CA ASP A 69 -26.21 28.07 -14.19
C ASP A 69 -26.72 29.50 -14.15
N LEU A 70 -26.05 30.36 -13.38
CA LEU A 70 -26.42 31.80 -13.35
C LEU A 70 -26.33 32.49 -14.74
N SER A 71 -25.34 32.13 -15.54
CA SER A 71 -25.16 32.66 -16.89
C SER A 71 -26.30 32.21 -17.80
N ILE A 72 -26.67 30.92 -17.76
CA ILE A 72 -27.77 30.38 -18.57
C ILE A 72 -29.10 31.01 -18.19
N ARG A 73 -29.36 31.20 -16.89
CA ARG A 73 -30.59 31.84 -16.38
C ARG A 73 -30.69 33.33 -16.74
N LYS A 74 -29.55 34.03 -16.78
CA LYS A 74 -29.51 35.47 -17.14
C LYS A 74 -29.69 35.72 -18.64
N GLU A 75 -29.10 34.87 -19.46
CA GLU A 75 -29.08 35.07 -20.91
C GLU A 75 -29.47 33.77 -21.64
N PRO A 76 -30.70 33.27 -21.45
CA PRO A 76 -31.12 31.98 -21.99
C PRO A 76 -31.09 31.96 -23.53
N ASN A 77 -31.30 33.10 -24.16
CA ASN A 77 -31.31 33.22 -25.64
C ASN A 77 -29.98 32.86 -26.30
N LYS A 78 -28.88 32.82 -25.56
CA LYS A 78 -27.60 32.34 -26.08
C LYS A 78 -27.52 30.83 -26.23
N TYR A 79 -28.48 30.09 -25.67
CA TYR A 79 -28.44 28.63 -25.55
C TYR A 79 -29.64 27.94 -26.21
N ASP A 80 -30.25 28.59 -27.25
CA ASP A 80 -31.41 28.09 -27.99
C ASP A 80 -32.55 27.56 -27.07
N PRO A 81 -33.19 28.44 -26.30
CA PRO A 81 -34.19 28.01 -25.35
C PRO A 81 -35.49 27.60 -26.10
N PRO A 82 -36.26 26.61 -25.57
CA PRO A 82 -37.59 26.33 -26.04
C PRO A 82 -38.54 27.52 -25.74
N ALA A 83 -39.69 27.52 -26.36
CA ALA A 83 -40.72 28.59 -26.18
C ALA A 83 -41.10 28.79 -24.69
N LYS A 84 -40.95 27.75 -23.85
CA LYS A 84 -41.12 27.80 -22.39
C LYS A 84 -39.90 27.23 -21.72
N ILE A 85 -39.18 28.06 -20.97
CA ILE A 85 -38.03 27.67 -20.20
C ILE A 85 -38.50 26.84 -18.99
N SER A 86 -38.04 25.59 -18.92
CA SER A 86 -38.30 24.68 -17.80
C SER A 86 -36.99 24.41 -17.05
N GLU A 87 -37.09 24.01 -15.78
CA GLU A 87 -35.90 23.63 -14.95
C GLU A 87 -35.13 22.48 -15.60
N SER A 88 -35.82 21.49 -16.15
CA SER A 88 -35.21 20.36 -16.87
C SER A 88 -34.40 20.79 -18.09
N TRP A 89 -34.83 21.83 -18.79
CA TRP A 89 -34.06 22.41 -19.88
C TRP A 89 -32.77 23.07 -19.35
N VAL A 90 -32.88 23.85 -18.27
CA VAL A 90 -31.71 24.50 -17.64
C VAL A 90 -30.66 23.45 -17.22
N GLU A 91 -31.10 22.38 -16.58
CA GLU A 91 -30.20 21.27 -16.20
C GLU A 91 -29.53 20.62 -17.43
N SER A 92 -30.28 20.40 -18.48
CA SER A 92 -29.75 19.86 -19.74
C SER A 92 -28.73 20.80 -20.39
N ALA A 93 -29.05 22.10 -20.40
CA ALA A 93 -28.16 23.13 -20.91
C ALA A 93 -26.86 23.22 -20.10
N ILE A 94 -26.93 23.14 -18.76
CA ILE A 94 -25.77 23.09 -17.90
C ILE A 94 -24.91 21.88 -18.22
N LEU A 95 -25.53 20.69 -18.39
CA LEU A 95 -24.81 19.46 -18.68
C LEU A 95 -24.03 19.54 -20.01
N ILE A 96 -24.66 20.10 -21.05
CA ILE A 96 -24.03 20.27 -22.36
C ILE A 96 -22.95 21.35 -22.30
N GLN A 97 -23.25 22.50 -21.73
CA GLN A 97 -22.33 23.63 -21.69
C GLN A 97 -21.15 23.39 -20.75
N SER A 98 -21.30 22.62 -19.69
CA SER A 98 -20.20 22.26 -18.82
C SER A 98 -19.08 21.51 -19.53
N LYS A 99 -19.39 20.82 -20.64
CA LYS A 99 -18.41 20.12 -21.48
C LYS A 99 -17.68 21.03 -22.47
N ILE A 100 -18.19 22.24 -22.68
CA ILE A 100 -17.68 23.19 -23.68
C ILE A 100 -17.06 24.41 -22.99
N ASN A 101 -17.60 24.80 -21.83
CA ASN A 101 -17.16 25.96 -21.10
C ASN A 101 -15.72 25.74 -20.57
N PRO A 102 -14.76 26.64 -20.91
CA PRO A 102 -13.36 26.47 -20.55
C PRO A 102 -13.12 26.46 -19.02
N ASP A 103 -13.91 27.20 -18.25
CA ASP A 103 -13.78 27.23 -16.79
C ASP A 103 -14.22 25.88 -16.16
N CYS A 104 -15.31 25.30 -16.67
CA CYS A 104 -15.78 23.99 -16.24
C CYS A 104 -14.80 22.89 -16.62
N ILE A 105 -14.26 22.93 -17.84
CA ILE A 105 -13.25 21.97 -18.30
C ILE A 105 -12.00 22.06 -17.43
N LYS A 106 -11.49 23.28 -17.20
CA LYS A 106 -10.30 23.51 -16.37
C LYS A 106 -10.48 23.01 -14.93
N ALA A 107 -11.66 23.26 -14.35
CA ALA A 107 -11.96 22.79 -13.00
C ALA A 107 -12.07 21.23 -12.96
N ALA A 108 -12.70 20.63 -13.96
CA ALA A 108 -12.82 19.18 -14.08
C ALA A 108 -11.45 18.49 -14.30
N THR A 109 -10.56 19.10 -15.10
CA THR A 109 -9.20 18.60 -15.31
C THR A 109 -8.41 18.60 -14.00
N LYS A 110 -8.44 19.73 -13.26
CA LYS A 110 -7.79 19.83 -11.94
C LYS A 110 -8.32 18.78 -10.94
N LEU A 111 -9.63 18.55 -10.94
CA LEU A 111 -10.25 17.53 -10.12
C LEU A 111 -9.72 16.13 -10.46
N SER A 112 -9.62 15.81 -11.75
CA SER A 112 -9.05 14.53 -12.20
C SER A 112 -7.58 14.38 -11.82
N GLU A 113 -6.78 15.43 -11.96
CA GLU A 113 -5.36 15.45 -11.56
C GLU A 113 -5.23 15.23 -10.04
N ALA A 114 -6.04 15.93 -9.22
CA ALA A 114 -6.05 15.75 -7.77
C ALA A 114 -6.50 14.33 -7.35
N GLN A 115 -7.42 13.71 -8.07
CA GLN A 115 -7.82 12.31 -7.85
C GLN A 115 -6.67 11.36 -8.15
N ASN A 116 -5.96 11.56 -9.25
CA ASN A 116 -4.82 10.73 -9.62
C ASN A 116 -3.68 10.90 -8.61
N GLU A 117 -3.39 12.11 -8.16
CA GLU A 117 -2.40 12.38 -7.12
C GLU A 117 -2.73 11.64 -5.82
N LEU A 118 -4.00 11.67 -5.38
CA LEU A 118 -4.43 10.94 -4.19
C LEU A 118 -4.26 9.42 -4.35
N ILE A 119 -4.52 8.87 -5.55
CA ILE A 119 -4.31 7.45 -5.84
C ILE A 119 -2.83 7.10 -5.72
N GLU A 120 -1.95 7.88 -6.31
CA GLU A 120 -0.50 7.67 -6.26
C GLU A 120 0.05 7.74 -4.82
N VAL A 121 -0.39 8.71 -4.04
CA VAL A 121 0.03 8.84 -2.64
C VAL A 121 -0.51 7.66 -1.79
N ASN A 122 -1.74 7.21 -2.03
CA ASN A 122 -2.27 6.01 -1.37
C ASN A 122 -1.48 4.75 -1.74
N TYR A 123 -1.08 4.60 -3.00
CA TYR A 123 -0.21 3.50 -3.43
C TYR A 123 1.13 3.52 -2.69
N LYS A 124 1.80 4.68 -2.63
CA LYS A 124 3.06 4.84 -1.89
C LYS A 124 2.91 4.49 -0.40
N LEU A 125 1.84 4.97 0.23
CA LEU A 125 1.55 4.65 1.63
C LEU A 125 1.38 3.14 1.85
N ASN A 126 0.68 2.46 0.97
CA ASN A 126 0.49 1.00 1.06
C ASN A 126 1.82 0.24 0.90
N VAL A 127 2.70 0.68 0.00
CA VAL A 127 4.04 0.12 -0.17
C VAL A 127 4.87 0.30 1.11
N TYR A 128 4.87 1.50 1.71
CA TYR A 128 5.62 1.73 2.95
C TYR A 128 5.05 0.95 4.14
N ASN A 129 3.75 0.80 4.25
CA ASN A 129 3.13 -0.04 5.27
C ASN A 129 3.52 -1.53 5.11
N ALA A 130 3.57 -2.02 3.88
CA ALA A 130 4.07 -3.36 3.59
C ALA A 130 5.55 -3.52 3.98
N ALA A 131 6.37 -2.49 3.73
CA ALA A 131 7.76 -2.46 4.12
C ALA A 131 7.94 -2.47 5.65
N VAL A 132 7.17 -1.68 6.40
CA VAL A 132 7.17 -1.71 7.88
C VAL A 132 6.82 -3.10 8.41
N LYS A 133 5.82 -3.76 7.82
CA LYS A 133 5.46 -5.13 8.19
C LYS A 133 6.64 -6.09 7.96
N MET A 134 7.28 -6.01 6.80
CA MET A 134 8.46 -6.81 6.47
C MET A 134 9.60 -6.58 7.49
N ILE A 135 9.89 -5.33 7.87
CA ILE A 135 10.91 -5.03 8.89
C ILE A 135 10.53 -5.60 10.26
N THR A 136 9.25 -5.66 10.59
CA THR A 136 8.74 -6.31 11.80
C THR A 136 8.95 -7.83 11.75
N ASP A 137 8.63 -8.46 10.63
CA ASP A 137 8.85 -9.90 10.42
C ASP A 137 10.35 -10.24 10.44
N ARG A 138 11.19 -9.36 9.87
CA ARG A 138 12.65 -9.45 9.95
C ARG A 138 13.16 -9.43 11.38
N LYS A 139 12.58 -8.59 12.27
CA LYS A 139 12.92 -8.58 13.69
C LYS A 139 12.65 -9.93 14.34
N ALA A 140 11.51 -10.56 14.06
CA ALA A 140 11.20 -11.88 14.59
C ALA A 140 12.17 -12.95 14.05
N ALA A 141 12.51 -12.91 12.75
CA ALA A 141 13.51 -13.81 12.17
C ALA A 141 14.90 -13.64 12.81
N LEU A 142 15.30 -12.38 13.08
CA LEU A 142 16.56 -12.07 13.75
C LEU A 142 16.59 -12.60 15.20
N GLN A 143 15.49 -12.48 15.95
CA GLN A 143 15.38 -13.07 17.29
C GLN A 143 15.55 -14.57 17.25
N ASN A 144 14.87 -15.26 16.33
CA ASN A 144 15.02 -16.70 16.14
C ASN A 144 16.46 -17.09 15.77
N ALA A 145 17.13 -16.30 14.93
CA ALA A 145 18.52 -16.55 14.55
C ALA A 145 19.46 -16.42 15.75
N VAL A 146 19.26 -15.41 16.60
CA VAL A 146 20.04 -15.23 17.85
C VAL A 146 19.80 -16.38 18.83
N ASP A 147 18.54 -16.84 18.98
CA ASP A 147 18.20 -17.98 19.84
C ASP A 147 18.84 -19.28 19.34
N LEU A 148 18.84 -19.53 18.04
CA LEU A 148 19.52 -20.69 17.44
C LEU A 148 21.03 -20.61 17.66
N TRP A 149 21.59 -19.41 17.52
CA TRP A 149 23.02 -19.18 17.75
C TRP A 149 23.42 -19.44 19.20
N SER A 150 22.62 -18.95 20.16
CA SER A 150 22.84 -19.16 21.61
C SER A 150 22.75 -20.63 22.02
N ARG A 151 21.95 -21.42 21.33
CA ARG A 151 21.82 -22.89 21.51
C ARG A 151 22.93 -23.69 20.82
N GLY A 152 23.93 -23.02 20.24
CA GLY A 152 25.05 -23.69 19.58
C GLY A 152 24.74 -24.29 18.21
N TYR A 153 23.58 -23.96 17.62
CA TYR A 153 23.15 -24.51 16.32
C TYR A 153 24.15 -24.23 15.20
N PHE A 154 24.84 -23.08 15.26
CA PHE A 154 25.85 -22.67 14.29
C PHE A 154 27.29 -22.93 14.72
N SER A 155 27.52 -23.50 15.92
CA SER A 155 28.84 -23.63 16.53
C SER A 155 29.55 -24.94 16.24
N VAL A 156 29.01 -25.81 15.40
CA VAL A 156 29.68 -27.08 15.01
C VAL A 156 30.57 -26.83 13.80
N PRO A 157 31.91 -26.75 13.96
CA PRO A 157 32.80 -26.23 12.94
C PRO A 157 32.96 -27.07 11.66
N ASN A 158 32.40 -28.28 11.60
CA ASN A 158 32.68 -29.24 10.52
C ASN A 158 31.46 -30.00 9.99
N LEU A 159 30.25 -29.63 10.34
CA LEU A 159 29.09 -30.14 9.63
C LEU A 159 28.86 -29.26 8.41
N PRO A 160 28.73 -29.82 7.20
CA PRO A 160 28.25 -29.06 6.05
C PRO A 160 26.94 -28.41 6.47
N ARG A 161 26.81 -27.08 6.23
CA ARG A 161 25.58 -26.36 6.52
C ARG A 161 24.44 -27.16 5.90
N PRO A 162 23.47 -27.65 6.69
CA PRO A 162 22.36 -28.40 6.12
C PRO A 162 21.72 -27.49 5.07
N ASN A 163 21.66 -28.01 3.85
CA ASN A 163 21.02 -27.30 2.75
C ASN A 163 19.58 -27.02 3.20
N ILE A 164 19.05 -25.84 2.90
CA ILE A 164 17.67 -25.45 3.26
C ILE A 164 16.67 -26.53 2.78
N GLU A 165 16.99 -27.24 1.69
CA GLU A 165 16.27 -28.40 1.19
C GLU A 165 16.31 -29.61 2.14
N GLU A 166 17.43 -29.88 2.81
CA GLU A 166 17.52 -30.97 3.81
C GLU A 166 16.69 -30.66 5.07
N PHE A 167 16.65 -29.39 5.49
CA PHE A 167 15.78 -28.96 6.60
C PHE A 167 14.30 -29.10 6.23
N ARG A 168 13.94 -28.77 5.03
CA ARG A 168 12.57 -28.94 4.52
C ARG A 168 12.18 -30.41 4.50
N ASN A 169 13.05 -31.25 4.00
CA ASN A 169 12.84 -32.70 3.94
C ASN A 169 12.74 -33.33 5.34
N VAL A 170 13.55 -32.90 6.31
CA VAL A 170 13.47 -33.37 7.71
C VAL A 170 12.19 -32.87 8.40
N GLN A 171 11.69 -31.68 8.07
CA GLN A 171 10.40 -31.22 8.61
C GLN A 171 9.21 -31.91 7.95
N GLU A 172 9.29 -32.22 6.67
CA GLU A 172 8.25 -32.97 5.95
C GLU A 172 8.18 -34.43 6.45
N THR A 173 9.31 -35.13 6.58
CA THR A 173 9.35 -36.49 7.17
C THR A 173 8.80 -36.52 8.59
N LYS A 174 9.17 -35.57 9.46
CA LYS A 174 8.60 -35.51 10.82
C LYS A 174 7.10 -35.23 10.85
N ARG A 175 6.58 -34.44 9.90
CA ARG A 175 5.13 -34.23 9.75
C ARG A 175 4.41 -35.49 9.33
N ASP A 176 4.97 -36.22 8.37
CA ASP A 176 4.39 -37.45 7.85
C ASP A 176 4.38 -38.55 8.92
N ASP A 177 5.45 -38.67 9.70
CA ASP A 177 5.53 -39.60 10.83
C ASP A 177 4.44 -39.33 11.88
N VAL A 178 4.25 -38.03 12.26
CA VAL A 178 3.21 -37.63 13.23
C VAL A 178 1.80 -37.89 12.68
N VAL A 179 1.58 -37.65 11.39
CA VAL A 179 0.28 -37.94 10.74
C VAL A 179 0.00 -39.42 10.68
N ASP A 180 1.00 -40.26 10.39
CA ASP A 180 0.84 -41.69 10.32
C ASP A 180 0.66 -42.34 11.72
N GLU A 181 1.35 -41.86 12.74
CA GLU A 181 1.07 -42.25 14.13
C GLU A 181 -0.35 -41.87 14.57
N ALA A 182 -0.82 -40.67 14.24
CA ALA A 182 -2.18 -40.25 14.55
C ALA A 182 -3.23 -41.11 13.81
N ARG A 183 -2.97 -41.49 12.55
CA ARG A 183 -3.83 -42.42 11.78
C ARG A 183 -3.86 -43.82 12.38
N GLN A 184 -2.72 -44.36 12.82
CA GLN A 184 -2.65 -45.66 13.47
C GLN A 184 -3.44 -45.65 14.79
N GLN A 185 -3.31 -44.60 15.61
CA GLN A 185 -4.08 -44.47 16.85
C GLN A 185 -5.59 -44.41 16.61
N LEU A 186 -6.03 -43.67 15.57
CA LEU A 186 -7.44 -43.60 15.19
C LEU A 186 -7.98 -44.96 14.71
N ASN A 187 -7.20 -45.74 13.96
CA ASN A 187 -7.58 -47.05 13.48
C ASN A 187 -7.64 -48.10 14.62
N MET A 188 -6.77 -47.99 15.62
CA MET A 188 -6.84 -48.82 16.81
C MET A 188 -8.06 -48.53 17.70
N ARG A 189 -8.50 -47.28 17.78
CA ARG A 189 -9.74 -46.88 18.49
C ARG A 189 -11.02 -47.31 17.78
N ARG A 190 -11.01 -47.48 16.46
CA ARG A 190 -12.18 -47.98 15.69
C ARG A 190 -12.36 -49.48 15.71
N ARG A 191 -11.36 -50.22 16.19
CA ARG A 191 -11.40 -51.71 16.28
C ARG A 191 -11.75 -52.25 17.66
N LYS A 192 -11.98 -51.35 18.61
CA LYS A 192 -12.56 -51.65 19.94
C LYS A 192 -14.02 -51.20 19.97
#